data_fdde93c84500f68468de1a51683abb9f
#
_entry.id   fdde93c84500f68468de1a51683abb9f
#
_cell.length_a   1.000
_cell.length_b   1.000
_cell.length_c   1.000
_cell.angle_alpha   90.00
_cell.angle_beta   90.00
_cell.angle_gamma   90.00
#
_symmetry.space_group_name_H-M   'P 1'
#
loop_
_entity.id
_entity.type
_entity.pdbx_description
1 polymer ?
#
loop_
_entity_poly.entity_id
_entity_poly.type
_entity_poly.pdbx_seq_one_letter_code
_entity_poly.pdbx_strand_id
1 'polypeptide(L)'
;MDMNIGVIKGDGIGPEIVDEAMKVLDQVAKVYGHTISYTQLLMGGASIDVAGVPLTEATLAAAKASDAVLMGSIGGDAKTSPWYQLEPSRRPETGLLQLRKGLNLFANLRPAVLYEELKGACPLKEEIADRGFDLMIMRELTGGLYFGKRSTEEIDGVVTAKDELTYNENEIRRIARRGFDIAMKRRKKVTSVDKANVLDSSRLWRKIVE
;
A
#
# COMPACT_ATOMS: atom_id res chain seq x y z
N MET A 1 11.32 -24.40 -3.94
CA MET A 1 9.93 -23.94 -4.18
C MET A 1 9.87 -23.38 -5.58
N ASP A 2 8.77 -23.64 -6.27
CA ASP A 2 8.48 -23.00 -7.57
C ASP A 2 7.46 -21.91 -7.31
N MET A 3 7.73 -20.71 -7.83
CA MET A 3 6.90 -19.52 -7.60
C MET A 3 6.70 -18.77 -8.91
N ASN A 4 5.47 -18.34 -9.17
CA ASN A 4 5.17 -17.41 -10.26
C ASN A 4 4.89 -16.02 -9.68
N ILE A 5 5.69 -15.03 -10.05
CA ILE A 5 5.58 -13.66 -9.56
C ILE A 5 5.02 -12.77 -10.67
N GLY A 6 3.86 -12.16 -10.41
CA GLY A 6 3.36 -11.07 -11.25
C GLY A 6 4.24 -9.83 -11.08
N VAL A 7 4.75 -9.27 -12.16
CA VAL A 7 5.66 -8.12 -12.13
C VAL A 7 4.98 -6.90 -12.73
N ILE A 8 4.74 -5.91 -11.90
CA ILE A 8 4.24 -4.59 -12.29
C ILE A 8 5.41 -3.60 -12.15
N LYS A 9 6.08 -3.29 -13.25
CA LYS A 9 7.18 -2.32 -13.22
C LYS A 9 6.68 -0.92 -12.87
N GLY A 10 5.46 -0.57 -13.28
CA GLY A 10 4.83 0.71 -12.98
C GLY A 10 5.40 1.86 -13.81
N ASP A 11 5.44 3.04 -13.19
CA ASP A 11 5.68 4.32 -13.85
C ASP A 11 6.99 4.97 -13.35
N GLY A 12 7.50 5.95 -14.08
CA GLY A 12 8.66 6.77 -13.67
C GLY A 12 9.91 5.92 -13.38
N ILE A 13 10.39 5.95 -12.14
CA ILE A 13 11.55 5.18 -11.67
C ILE A 13 11.22 3.69 -11.47
N GLY A 14 9.95 3.31 -11.53
CA GLY A 14 9.47 1.95 -11.25
C GLY A 14 10.19 0.84 -12.02
N PRO A 15 10.34 0.92 -13.36
CA PRO A 15 11.05 -0.09 -14.14
C PRO A 15 12.48 -0.34 -13.65
N GLU A 16 13.22 0.73 -13.37
CA GLU A 16 14.62 0.65 -12.92
C GLU A 16 14.73 -0.08 -11.57
N ILE A 17 13.95 0.32 -10.58
CA ILE A 17 14.02 -0.29 -9.25
C ILE A 17 13.50 -1.75 -9.24
N VAL A 18 12.51 -2.07 -10.07
CA VAL A 18 11.99 -3.43 -10.18
C VAL A 18 12.99 -4.37 -10.86
N ASP A 19 13.70 -3.89 -11.89
CA ASP A 19 14.73 -4.68 -12.56
C ASP A 19 15.86 -5.06 -11.59
N GLU A 20 16.28 -4.14 -10.71
CA GLU A 20 17.26 -4.45 -9.67
C GLU A 20 16.70 -5.41 -8.60
N ALA A 21 15.45 -5.25 -8.21
CA ALA A 21 14.80 -6.19 -7.29
C ALA A 21 14.71 -7.61 -7.86
N MET A 22 14.42 -7.75 -9.17
CA MET A 22 14.39 -9.06 -9.85
C MET A 22 15.76 -9.73 -9.84
N LYS A 23 16.85 -9.00 -10.06
CA LYS A 23 18.22 -9.54 -9.96
C LYS A 23 18.52 -10.11 -8.57
N VAL A 24 18.05 -9.44 -7.51
CA VAL A 24 18.20 -9.94 -6.14
C VAL A 24 17.37 -11.21 -5.95
N LEU A 25 16.13 -11.25 -6.42
CA LEU A 25 15.26 -12.43 -6.34
C LEU A 25 15.87 -13.63 -7.08
N ASP A 26 16.42 -13.43 -8.28
CA ASP A 26 17.09 -14.46 -9.05
C ASP A 26 18.31 -15.01 -8.32
N GLN A 27 19.11 -14.14 -7.71
CA GLN A 27 20.25 -14.58 -6.92
C GLN A 27 19.84 -15.35 -5.66
N VAL A 28 18.78 -14.91 -4.96
CA VAL A 28 18.22 -15.65 -3.82
C VAL A 28 17.69 -17.01 -4.26
N ALA A 29 16.97 -17.07 -5.37
CA ALA A 29 16.46 -18.33 -5.93
C ALA A 29 17.61 -19.31 -6.22
N LYS A 30 18.67 -18.83 -6.86
CA LYS A 30 19.88 -19.62 -7.15
C LYS A 30 20.54 -20.16 -5.88
N VAL A 31 20.73 -19.32 -4.87
CA VAL A 31 21.40 -19.69 -3.61
C VAL A 31 20.61 -20.74 -2.81
N TYR A 32 19.29 -20.59 -2.77
CA TYR A 32 18.41 -21.44 -1.96
C TYR A 32 17.71 -22.55 -2.75
N GLY A 33 18.03 -22.75 -4.02
CA GLY A 33 17.45 -23.81 -4.85
C GLY A 33 15.95 -23.62 -5.13
N HIS A 34 15.53 -22.40 -5.42
CA HIS A 34 14.17 -22.06 -5.81
C HIS A 34 14.08 -21.83 -7.32
N THR A 35 12.88 -21.98 -7.89
CA THR A 35 12.57 -21.62 -9.26
C THR A 35 11.59 -20.45 -9.22
N ILE A 36 11.94 -19.34 -9.89
CA ILE A 36 11.04 -18.18 -10.01
C ILE A 36 10.73 -17.95 -11.49
N SER A 37 9.45 -17.89 -11.81
CA SER A 37 8.96 -17.40 -13.11
C SER A 37 8.28 -16.04 -12.93
N TYR A 38 8.36 -15.19 -13.97
CA TYR A 38 7.82 -13.84 -13.93
C TYR A 38 6.76 -13.65 -15.00
N THR A 39 5.59 -13.13 -14.61
CA THR A 39 4.53 -12.70 -15.52
C THR A 39 4.49 -11.17 -15.54
N GLN A 40 4.80 -10.55 -16.68
CA GLN A 40 4.77 -9.10 -16.82
C GLN A 40 3.32 -8.59 -16.85
N LEU A 41 3.03 -7.60 -16.03
CA LEU A 41 1.71 -6.99 -15.85
C LEU A 41 1.80 -5.47 -16.00
N LEU A 42 0.83 -4.87 -16.70
CA LEU A 42 0.75 -3.41 -16.85
C LEU A 42 -0.25 -2.83 -15.86
N MET A 43 0.14 -1.76 -15.17
CA MET A 43 -0.73 -0.98 -14.29
C MET A 43 -0.24 0.47 -14.23
N GLY A 44 -1.12 1.37 -13.82
CA GLY A 44 -0.82 2.79 -13.70
C GLY A 44 -0.79 3.52 -15.03
N GLY A 45 0.12 4.47 -15.19
CA GLY A 45 0.32 5.21 -16.42
C GLY A 45 0.68 4.33 -17.60
N ALA A 46 1.55 3.34 -17.40
CA ALA A 46 1.92 2.38 -18.43
C ALA A 46 0.71 1.59 -18.97
N SER A 47 -0.28 1.29 -18.13
CA SER A 47 -1.52 0.65 -18.59
C SER A 47 -2.45 1.64 -19.30
N ILE A 48 -2.51 2.89 -18.83
CA ILE A 48 -3.30 3.95 -19.48
C ILE A 48 -2.81 4.19 -20.90
N ASP A 49 -1.51 4.26 -21.13
CA ASP A 49 -0.91 4.52 -22.43
C ASP A 49 -1.22 3.41 -23.45
N VAL A 50 -1.35 2.16 -23.00
CA VAL A 50 -1.60 1.01 -23.87
C VAL A 50 -3.10 0.67 -23.99
N ALA A 51 -3.83 0.70 -22.87
CA ALA A 51 -5.20 0.20 -22.77
C ALA A 51 -6.24 1.28 -22.43
N GLY A 52 -5.83 2.53 -22.20
CA GLY A 52 -6.72 3.63 -21.84
C GLY A 52 -7.29 3.58 -20.42
N VAL A 53 -6.91 2.58 -19.63
CA VAL A 53 -7.36 2.38 -18.23
C VAL A 53 -6.19 2.06 -17.32
N PRO A 54 -6.23 2.47 -16.03
CA PRO A 54 -5.09 2.29 -15.12
C PRO A 54 -4.88 0.83 -14.66
N LEU A 55 -5.90 -0.02 -14.79
CA LEU A 55 -5.84 -1.46 -14.52
C LEU A 55 -6.87 -2.18 -15.39
N THR A 56 -6.45 -3.19 -16.14
CA THR A 56 -7.36 -4.04 -16.91
C THR A 56 -7.83 -5.23 -16.09
N GLU A 57 -8.99 -5.82 -16.45
CA GLU A 57 -9.47 -7.05 -15.84
C GLU A 57 -8.50 -8.22 -16.06
N ALA A 58 -7.87 -8.29 -17.23
CA ALA A 58 -6.87 -9.29 -17.54
C ALA A 58 -5.64 -9.19 -16.62
N THR A 59 -5.14 -7.98 -16.37
CA THR A 59 -4.04 -7.74 -15.41
C THR A 59 -4.44 -8.17 -14.00
N LEU A 60 -5.65 -7.82 -13.56
CA LEU A 60 -6.13 -8.21 -12.22
C LEU A 60 -6.28 -9.73 -12.10
N ALA A 61 -6.79 -10.40 -13.14
CA ALA A 61 -6.92 -11.86 -13.16
C ALA A 61 -5.54 -12.55 -13.11
N ALA A 62 -4.57 -12.07 -13.88
CA ALA A 62 -3.20 -12.59 -13.87
C ALA A 62 -2.50 -12.36 -12.52
N ALA A 63 -2.70 -11.18 -11.91
CA ALA A 63 -2.20 -10.89 -10.57
C ALA A 63 -2.79 -11.82 -9.50
N LYS A 64 -4.07 -12.18 -9.61
CA LYS A 64 -4.73 -13.17 -8.73
C LYS A 64 -4.20 -14.58 -8.91
N ALA A 65 -3.77 -14.93 -10.12
CA ALA A 65 -3.22 -16.24 -10.45
C ALA A 65 -1.74 -16.38 -10.05
N SER A 66 -1.07 -15.29 -9.72
CA SER A 66 0.33 -15.27 -9.27
C SER A 66 0.43 -15.59 -7.77
N ASP A 67 1.53 -16.21 -7.35
CA ASP A 67 1.82 -16.48 -5.93
C ASP A 67 2.10 -15.19 -5.15
N ALA A 68 2.71 -14.20 -5.82
CA ALA A 68 2.97 -12.87 -5.31
C ALA A 68 3.01 -11.84 -6.44
N VAL A 69 2.92 -10.55 -6.08
CA VAL A 69 3.10 -9.44 -7.02
C VAL A 69 4.24 -8.56 -6.54
N LEU A 70 5.27 -8.44 -7.39
CA LEU A 70 6.33 -7.45 -7.24
C LEU A 70 5.90 -6.18 -7.99
N MET A 71 5.86 -5.06 -7.29
CA MET A 71 5.36 -3.80 -7.85
C MET A 71 6.32 -2.65 -7.61
N GLY A 72 6.56 -1.87 -8.66
CA GLY A 72 7.29 -0.62 -8.64
C GLY A 72 6.41 0.58 -8.30
N SER A 73 6.89 1.77 -8.66
CA SER A 73 6.16 3.02 -8.43
C SER A 73 4.98 3.19 -9.38
N ILE A 74 3.91 3.81 -8.90
CA ILE A 74 2.73 4.13 -9.69
C ILE A 74 2.48 5.62 -9.62
N GLY A 75 2.20 6.22 -10.78
CA GLY A 75 1.97 7.64 -10.93
C GLY A 75 3.17 8.40 -11.46
N GLY A 76 3.01 9.68 -11.70
CA GLY A 76 4.03 10.58 -12.21
C GLY A 76 3.99 11.93 -11.54
N ASP A 77 4.71 12.90 -12.08
CA ASP A 77 4.65 14.28 -11.62
C ASP A 77 3.27 14.89 -11.92
N ALA A 78 2.61 15.42 -10.89
CA ALA A 78 1.23 15.92 -11.00
C ALA A 78 1.10 17.15 -11.93
N LYS A 79 2.19 17.86 -12.22
CA LYS A 79 2.18 19.06 -13.07
C LYS A 79 2.51 18.73 -14.53
N THR A 80 3.36 17.75 -14.77
CA THR A 80 3.94 17.50 -16.10
C THR A 80 3.41 16.21 -16.75
N SER A 81 2.92 15.25 -15.97
CA SER A 81 2.43 14.00 -16.51
C SER A 81 1.03 14.14 -17.13
N PRO A 82 0.79 13.65 -18.37
CA PRO A 82 -0.48 13.76 -19.07
C PRO A 82 -1.62 13.02 -18.37
N TRP A 83 -1.34 12.03 -17.56
CA TRP A 83 -2.35 11.23 -16.85
C TRP A 83 -3.17 12.06 -15.85
N TYR A 84 -2.61 13.17 -15.32
CA TYR A 84 -3.33 14.04 -14.37
C TYR A 84 -4.28 15.03 -15.02
N GLN A 85 -4.31 15.08 -16.37
CA GLN A 85 -5.36 15.75 -17.13
C GLN A 85 -6.63 14.89 -17.24
N LEU A 86 -6.53 13.60 -16.92
CA LEU A 86 -7.67 12.68 -16.91
C LEU A 86 -8.54 12.90 -15.66
N GLU A 87 -9.80 12.48 -15.78
CA GLU A 87 -10.70 12.39 -14.63
C GLU A 87 -10.05 11.57 -13.50
N PRO A 88 -10.25 11.93 -12.22
CA PRO A 88 -9.65 11.24 -11.07
C PRO A 88 -9.83 9.72 -11.08
N SER A 89 -10.99 9.23 -11.57
CA SER A 89 -11.29 7.80 -11.70
C SER A 89 -10.42 7.04 -12.72
N ARG A 90 -9.72 7.76 -13.59
CA ARG A 90 -8.88 7.22 -14.66
C ARG A 90 -7.39 7.43 -14.42
N ARG A 91 -7.01 8.05 -13.31
CA ARG A 91 -5.60 8.32 -12.96
C ARG A 91 -4.87 7.04 -12.50
N PRO A 92 -3.53 7.01 -12.58
CA PRO A 92 -2.74 5.83 -12.21
C PRO A 92 -3.04 5.28 -10.81
N GLU A 93 -3.25 6.15 -9.82
CA GLU A 93 -3.53 5.78 -8.43
C GLU A 93 -4.83 4.99 -8.28
N THR A 94 -5.79 5.20 -9.16
CA THR A 94 -7.04 4.43 -9.17
C THR A 94 -6.75 2.95 -9.46
N GLY A 95 -5.83 2.66 -10.39
CA GLY A 95 -5.38 1.29 -10.65
C GLY A 95 -4.78 0.62 -9.42
N LEU A 96 -3.96 1.36 -8.67
CA LEU A 96 -3.38 0.87 -7.41
C LEU A 96 -4.47 0.52 -6.38
N LEU A 97 -5.47 1.38 -6.20
CA LEU A 97 -6.58 1.11 -5.28
C LEU A 97 -7.43 -0.08 -5.73
N GLN A 98 -7.69 -0.20 -7.05
CA GLN A 98 -8.40 -1.34 -7.63
C GLN A 98 -7.64 -2.65 -7.43
N LEU A 99 -6.32 -2.68 -7.65
CA LEU A 99 -5.48 -3.85 -7.42
C LEU A 99 -5.53 -4.27 -5.93
N ARG A 100 -5.33 -3.34 -5.01
CA ARG A 100 -5.39 -3.59 -3.55
C ARG A 100 -6.71 -4.19 -3.13
N LYS A 101 -7.82 -3.64 -3.61
CA LYS A 101 -9.16 -4.16 -3.35
C LYS A 101 -9.37 -5.54 -3.99
N GLY A 102 -8.98 -5.69 -5.25
CA GLY A 102 -9.16 -6.91 -6.02
C GLY A 102 -8.38 -8.11 -5.48
N LEU A 103 -7.20 -7.87 -4.91
CA LEU A 103 -6.37 -8.88 -4.24
C LEU A 103 -6.65 -8.98 -2.72
N ASN A 104 -7.57 -8.17 -2.18
CA ASN A 104 -7.86 -8.10 -0.74
C ASN A 104 -6.60 -7.85 0.13
N LEU A 105 -5.75 -6.93 -0.29
CA LEU A 105 -4.50 -6.58 0.40
C LEU A 105 -4.80 -5.64 1.57
N PHE A 106 -5.35 -6.16 2.65
CA PHE A 106 -5.84 -5.36 3.77
C PHE A 106 -4.74 -4.91 4.75
N ALA A 107 -3.63 -5.64 4.85
CA ALA A 107 -2.57 -5.34 5.81
C ALA A 107 -1.34 -4.74 5.11
N ASN A 108 -1.11 -3.46 5.29
CA ASN A 108 0.12 -2.80 4.85
C ASN A 108 1.14 -2.82 5.99
N LEU A 109 2.23 -3.55 5.78
CA LEU A 109 3.33 -3.70 6.73
C LEU A 109 4.42 -2.68 6.44
N ARG A 110 4.65 -1.76 7.36
CA ARG A 110 5.62 -0.68 7.20
C ARG A 110 6.68 -0.74 8.31
N PRO A 111 7.80 -1.41 8.10
CA PRO A 111 8.91 -1.35 9.03
C PRO A 111 9.52 0.05 9.03
N ALA A 112 9.81 0.58 10.22
CA ALA A 112 10.56 1.81 10.42
C ALA A 112 11.66 1.53 11.43
N VAL A 113 12.88 1.45 10.94
CA VAL A 113 14.09 1.18 11.73
C VAL A 113 15.06 2.33 11.55
N LEU A 114 15.58 2.86 12.65
CA LEU A 114 16.69 3.81 12.59
C LEU A 114 18.01 3.04 12.61
N TYR A 115 18.69 3.05 11.48
CA TYR A 115 20.04 2.50 11.38
C TYR A 115 21.06 3.48 11.97
N GLU A 116 22.09 2.96 12.62
CA GLU A 116 23.15 3.77 13.26
C GLU A 116 23.79 4.75 12.29
N GLU A 117 24.06 4.30 11.08
CA GLU A 117 24.69 5.08 10.01
C GLU A 117 23.81 6.21 9.50
N LEU A 118 22.51 6.15 9.75
CA LEU A 118 21.51 7.16 9.30
C LEU A 118 21.04 8.09 10.43
N LYS A 119 21.56 7.97 11.63
CA LYS A 119 21.17 8.82 12.76
C LYS A 119 21.32 10.29 12.47
N GLY A 120 22.39 10.72 11.80
CA GLY A 120 22.62 12.11 11.45
C GLY A 120 21.58 12.73 10.52
N ALA A 121 20.83 11.91 9.77
CA ALA A 121 19.71 12.33 8.91
C ALA A 121 18.35 12.26 9.60
N CYS A 122 18.28 11.77 10.85
CA CYS A 122 17.05 11.64 11.59
C CYS A 122 16.50 13.02 12.01
N PRO A 123 15.24 13.37 11.71
CA PRO A 123 14.67 14.67 12.06
C PRO A 123 14.24 14.77 13.54
N LEU A 124 14.37 13.71 14.31
CA LEU A 124 14.05 13.68 15.72
C LEU A 124 15.18 14.30 16.56
N LYS A 125 14.84 14.73 17.77
CA LYS A 125 15.86 15.19 18.75
C LYS A 125 16.91 14.11 18.96
N GLU A 126 18.17 14.52 19.14
CA GLU A 126 19.31 13.64 19.33
C GLU A 126 19.09 12.60 20.45
N GLU A 127 18.57 13.04 21.60
CA GLU A 127 18.23 12.16 22.73
C GLU A 127 17.22 11.02 22.40
N ILE A 128 16.40 11.22 21.35
CA ILE A 128 15.46 10.19 20.85
C ILE A 128 16.13 9.32 19.80
N ALA A 129 16.86 9.93 18.89
CA ALA A 129 17.59 9.24 17.83
C ALA A 129 18.66 8.30 18.42
N ASP A 130 19.37 8.72 19.49
CA ASP A 130 20.41 7.91 20.14
C ASP A 130 19.86 6.64 20.79
N ARG A 131 18.62 6.63 21.23
CA ARG A 131 17.96 5.40 21.74
C ARG A 131 17.62 4.43 20.61
N GLY A 132 17.63 4.89 19.37
CA GLY A 132 17.15 4.16 18.21
C GLY A 132 15.66 3.82 18.29
N PHE A 133 15.12 3.34 17.20
CA PHE A 133 13.79 2.75 17.17
C PHE A 133 13.70 1.66 16.11
N ASP A 134 12.85 0.68 16.38
CA ASP A 134 12.46 -0.38 15.47
C ASP A 134 10.94 -0.59 15.65
N LEU A 135 10.16 -0.09 14.71
CA LEU A 135 8.71 -0.13 14.71
C LEU A 135 8.20 -0.93 13.52
N MET A 136 7.11 -1.66 13.71
CA MET A 136 6.30 -2.20 12.62
C MET A 136 4.94 -1.51 12.64
N ILE A 137 4.70 -0.63 11.67
CA ILE A 137 3.42 0.05 11.53
C ILE A 137 2.49 -0.85 10.72
N MET A 138 1.42 -1.30 11.36
CA MET A 138 0.36 -2.11 10.76
C MET A 138 -0.77 -1.19 10.33
N ARG A 139 -0.94 -0.99 9.02
CA ARG A 139 -2.02 -0.15 8.48
C ARG A 139 -3.10 -1.02 7.85
N GLU A 140 -4.35 -0.86 8.29
CA GLU A 140 -5.50 -1.35 7.53
C GLU A 140 -5.58 -0.55 6.22
N LEU A 141 -5.61 -1.25 5.08
CA LEU A 141 -5.35 -0.63 3.78
C LEU A 141 -6.58 -0.57 2.87
N THR A 142 -7.62 -1.39 3.12
CA THR A 142 -8.79 -1.53 2.23
C THR A 142 -10.09 -1.00 2.84
N GLY A 143 -10.00 -0.34 4.00
CA GLY A 143 -11.05 0.45 4.63
C GLY A 143 -10.67 1.93 4.73
N GLY A 144 -11.48 2.69 5.44
CA GLY A 144 -11.23 4.10 5.76
C GLY A 144 -11.50 5.07 4.60
N LEU A 145 -10.85 6.21 4.62
CA LEU A 145 -11.09 7.34 3.71
C LEU A 145 -10.95 6.99 2.22
N TYR A 146 -10.01 6.12 1.86
CA TYR A 146 -9.72 5.86 0.44
C TYR A 146 -10.77 4.99 -0.24
N PHE A 147 -11.59 4.27 0.52
CA PHE A 147 -12.63 3.36 0.03
C PHE A 147 -14.04 3.76 0.44
N GLY A 148 -14.18 4.83 1.23
CA GLY A 148 -15.45 5.45 1.57
C GLY A 148 -16.09 6.19 0.39
N LYS A 149 -17.32 6.59 0.55
CA LYS A 149 -18.02 7.42 -0.45
C LYS A 149 -17.39 8.80 -0.52
N ARG A 150 -17.35 9.36 -1.72
CA ARG A 150 -16.85 10.70 -1.99
C ARG A 150 -17.83 11.43 -2.88
N SER A 151 -17.99 12.72 -2.65
CA SER A 151 -18.71 13.61 -3.53
C SER A 151 -18.08 15.00 -3.53
N THR A 152 -18.23 15.69 -4.65
CA THR A 152 -18.04 17.15 -4.75
C THR A 152 -19.27 17.69 -5.42
N GLU A 153 -20.02 18.53 -4.74
CA GLU A 153 -21.31 19.05 -5.16
C GLU A 153 -21.45 20.52 -4.76
N GLU A 154 -22.25 21.26 -5.48
CA GLU A 154 -22.60 22.62 -5.09
C GLU A 154 -23.84 22.58 -4.18
N ILE A 155 -23.70 23.10 -2.95
CA ILE A 155 -24.77 23.21 -1.96
C ILE A 155 -24.93 24.69 -1.63
N ASP A 156 -26.11 25.23 -1.88
CA ASP A 156 -26.44 26.65 -1.63
C ASP A 156 -25.43 27.63 -2.27
N GLY A 157 -24.99 27.33 -3.49
CA GLY A 157 -24.01 28.16 -4.24
C GLY A 157 -22.55 27.97 -3.76
N VAL A 158 -22.27 27.01 -2.85
CA VAL A 158 -20.93 26.74 -2.33
C VAL A 158 -20.46 25.34 -2.75
N VAL A 159 -19.29 25.26 -3.38
CA VAL A 159 -18.68 23.96 -3.73
C VAL A 159 -18.26 23.25 -2.45
N THR A 160 -18.83 22.09 -2.22
CA THR A 160 -18.63 21.27 -1.01
C THR A 160 -18.10 19.89 -1.38
N ALA A 161 -16.95 19.51 -0.83
CA ALA A 161 -16.38 18.16 -1.00
C ALA A 161 -16.53 17.35 0.29
N LYS A 162 -16.83 16.06 0.15
CA LYS A 162 -17.05 15.11 1.26
C LYS A 162 -16.24 13.84 1.02
N ASP A 163 -15.58 13.35 2.05
CA ASP A 163 -14.98 12.01 2.11
C ASP A 163 -15.48 11.28 3.36
N GLU A 164 -16.01 10.07 3.21
CA GLU A 164 -16.48 9.26 4.33
C GLU A 164 -15.34 8.38 4.89
N LEU A 165 -15.10 8.49 6.20
CA LEU A 165 -14.22 7.59 6.94
C LEU A 165 -15.05 6.45 7.52
N THR A 166 -14.95 5.25 6.92
CA THR A 166 -15.73 4.09 7.34
C THR A 166 -14.83 2.91 7.68
N TYR A 167 -15.02 2.32 8.86
CA TYR A 167 -14.46 1.03 9.25
C TYR A 167 -15.56 0.14 9.83
N ASN A 168 -15.58 -1.13 9.44
CA ASN A 168 -16.44 -2.12 10.04
C ASN A 168 -15.65 -3.05 10.99
N GLU A 169 -16.37 -3.81 11.81
CA GLU A 169 -15.79 -4.72 12.80
C GLU A 169 -14.81 -5.74 12.19
N ASN A 170 -15.15 -6.29 11.01
CA ASN A 170 -14.33 -7.32 10.38
C ASN A 170 -12.98 -6.75 9.90
N GLU A 171 -12.98 -5.53 9.37
CA GLU A 171 -11.76 -4.82 8.96
C GLU A 171 -10.84 -4.56 10.15
N ILE A 172 -11.41 -4.07 11.25
CA ILE A 172 -10.64 -3.81 12.48
C ILE A 172 -10.10 -5.13 13.06
N ARG A 173 -10.93 -6.16 13.16
CA ARG A 173 -10.57 -7.45 13.73
C ARG A 173 -9.44 -8.14 12.95
N ARG A 174 -9.50 -8.13 11.60
CA ARG A 174 -8.47 -8.77 10.78
C ARG A 174 -7.11 -8.10 10.91
N ILE A 175 -7.05 -6.75 10.93
CA ILE A 175 -5.78 -6.04 11.07
C ILE A 175 -5.23 -6.15 12.50
N ALA A 176 -6.09 -6.11 13.52
CA ALA A 176 -5.71 -6.28 14.92
C ALA A 176 -5.05 -7.67 15.13
N ARG A 177 -5.68 -8.74 14.65
CA ARG A 177 -5.10 -10.10 14.72
C ARG A 177 -3.72 -10.16 14.11
N ARG A 178 -3.53 -9.60 12.90
CA ARG A 178 -2.22 -9.54 12.26
C ARG A 178 -1.21 -8.71 13.06
N GLY A 179 -1.64 -7.63 13.69
CA GLY A 179 -0.81 -6.83 14.60
C GLY A 179 -0.33 -7.64 15.80
N PHE A 180 -1.21 -8.39 16.45
CA PHE A 180 -0.86 -9.28 17.56
C PHE A 180 0.04 -10.45 17.11
N ASP A 181 -0.23 -11.10 15.98
CA ASP A 181 0.59 -12.18 15.42
C ASP A 181 2.04 -11.71 15.18
N ILE A 182 2.22 -10.52 14.64
CA ILE A 182 3.54 -9.92 14.42
C ILE A 182 4.19 -9.53 15.73
N ALA A 183 3.44 -8.96 16.67
CA ALA A 183 3.98 -8.61 17.98
C ALA A 183 4.53 -9.82 18.73
N MET A 184 3.86 -10.98 18.62
CA MET A 184 4.34 -12.24 19.21
C MET A 184 5.70 -12.68 18.68
N LYS A 185 6.03 -12.35 17.43
CA LYS A 185 7.32 -12.62 16.79
C LYS A 185 8.38 -11.54 17.08
N ARG A 186 8.01 -10.47 17.78
CA ARG A 186 8.86 -9.32 18.11
C ARG A 186 8.92 -9.13 19.63
N ARG A 187 8.71 -7.92 20.13
CA ARG A 187 8.80 -7.55 21.55
C ARG A 187 7.51 -7.74 22.36
N LYS A 188 6.51 -8.39 21.79
CA LYS A 188 5.19 -8.65 22.40
C LYS A 188 4.48 -7.39 22.87
N LYS A 189 4.69 -6.28 22.15
CA LYS A 189 4.06 -4.99 22.45
C LYS A 189 3.28 -4.52 21.22
N VAL A 190 2.02 -4.17 21.43
CA VAL A 190 1.14 -3.51 20.45
C VAL A 190 0.75 -2.15 21.00
N THR A 191 0.79 -1.13 20.16
CA THR A 191 0.25 0.19 20.46
C THR A 191 -0.88 0.47 19.48
N SER A 192 -2.11 0.59 19.98
CA SER A 192 -3.26 1.02 19.19
C SER A 192 -3.32 2.55 19.13
N VAL A 193 -3.52 3.08 17.92
CA VAL A 193 -3.62 4.53 17.70
C VAL A 193 -5.00 4.86 17.18
N ASP A 194 -5.71 5.71 17.88
CA ASP A 194 -7.08 6.13 17.57
C ASP A 194 -7.38 7.57 17.99
N LYS A 195 -8.57 8.06 17.65
CA LYS A 195 -9.14 9.34 18.09
C LYS A 195 -10.52 9.13 18.72
N ALA A 196 -10.63 8.17 19.65
CA ALA A 196 -11.89 7.71 20.22
C ALA A 196 -12.64 8.77 21.05
N ASN A 197 -11.96 9.83 21.51
CA ASN A 197 -12.62 10.94 22.20
C ASN A 197 -13.56 11.76 21.29
N VAL A 198 -13.41 11.62 19.94
CA VAL A 198 -14.21 12.38 18.95
C VAL A 198 -14.93 11.47 17.95
N LEU A 199 -14.22 10.51 17.34
CA LEU A 199 -14.70 9.77 16.18
C LEU A 199 -15.38 8.45 16.56
N ASP A 200 -16.54 8.16 15.96
CA ASP A 200 -17.24 6.89 16.14
C ASP A 200 -16.44 5.71 15.59
N SER A 201 -15.81 5.87 14.44
CA SER A 201 -14.92 4.86 13.84
C SER A 201 -13.76 4.50 14.80
N SER A 202 -13.20 5.48 15.49
CA SER A 202 -12.14 5.26 16.48
C SER A 202 -12.67 4.62 17.78
N ARG A 203 -13.88 4.94 18.21
CA ARG A 203 -14.53 4.25 19.35
C ARG A 203 -14.75 2.77 19.05
N LEU A 204 -15.25 2.46 17.85
CA LEU A 204 -15.38 1.07 17.40
C LEU A 204 -14.03 0.38 17.34
N TRP A 205 -13.01 1.08 16.76
CA TRP A 205 -11.64 0.56 16.67
C TRP A 205 -11.11 0.16 18.05
N ARG A 206 -11.17 1.05 19.02
CA ARG A 206 -10.71 0.80 20.39
C ARG A 206 -11.44 -0.39 21.02
N LYS A 207 -12.78 -0.41 20.94
CA LYS A 207 -13.60 -1.50 21.49
C LYS A 207 -13.24 -2.88 20.94
N ILE A 208 -12.81 -2.97 19.66
CA ILE A 208 -12.49 -4.25 19.03
C ILE A 208 -11.05 -4.67 19.31
N VAL A 209 -10.13 -3.72 19.44
CA VAL A 209 -8.71 -4.01 19.68
C VAL A 209 -8.44 -4.40 21.14
N GLU A 210 -9.13 -3.79 22.10
CA GLU A 210 -9.10 -4.13 23.52
C GLU A 210 -9.91 -5.40 23.80
#